data_42f67947edcc22f6d72d01dcc33f3761
#
_entry.id   42f67947edcc22f6d72d01dcc33f3761
#
_cell.length_a   1.000
_cell.length_b   1.000
_cell.length_c   1.000
_cell.angle_alpha   90.00
_cell.angle_beta   90.00
_cell.angle_gamma   90.00
#
_symmetry.space_group_name_H-M   'P 1'
#
loop_
_entity.id
_entity.type
_entity.pdbx_description
1 polymer ?
#
loop_
_entity_poly.entity_id
_entity_poly.type
_entity_poly.pdbx_seq_one_letter_code
_entity_poly.pdbx_strand_id
1 'polypeptide(L)'
;MTGELKSANSVKTGKKFSERRNEIGYTIDKVSEILFVNKDYIVAIEKGNYSIFPSESFAKAYFKKYKNFLNLSAEFPDLFNQHKEKKHKKISNEIAFENNFDFIIKNTNIIIALTLVIGIGIYYFLS
;
A
#
# COMPACT_ATOMS: atom_id res chain seq x y z
N MET A 1 -1.57 2.69 12.52
CA MET A 1 -1.12 1.28 12.38
C MET A 1 -0.51 1.09 11.00
N THR A 2 0.79 1.09 10.91
CA THR A 2 1.50 0.72 9.70
C THR A 2 1.29 -0.78 9.50
N GLY A 3 0.49 -1.16 8.50
CA GLY A 3 0.25 -2.55 8.16
C GLY A 3 1.56 -3.27 7.88
N GLU A 4 1.76 -4.45 8.46
CA GLU A 4 2.98 -5.23 8.28
C GLU A 4 3.08 -5.69 6.81
N LEU A 5 4.10 -5.21 6.09
CA LEU A 5 4.41 -5.64 4.72
C LEU A 5 5.14 -6.99 4.74
N LYS A 6 4.38 -8.05 5.04
CA LYS A 6 4.88 -9.40 5.20
C LYS A 6 3.88 -10.41 4.66
N SER A 7 4.36 -11.46 4.04
CA SER A 7 3.57 -12.59 3.53
C SER A 7 4.29 -13.92 3.79
N ALA A 8 3.58 -15.04 3.69
CA ALA A 8 4.21 -16.36 3.80
C ALA A 8 5.31 -16.55 2.75
N ASN A 9 5.12 -16.02 1.54
CA ASN A 9 6.12 -16.10 0.48
C ASN A 9 7.35 -15.23 0.79
N SER A 10 7.17 -14.01 1.32
CA SER A 10 8.29 -13.15 1.70
C SER A 10 9.11 -13.75 2.83
N VAL A 11 8.47 -14.38 3.82
CA VAL A 11 9.15 -15.09 4.91
C VAL A 11 9.94 -16.30 4.39
N LYS A 12 9.34 -17.10 3.51
CA LYS A 12 10.04 -18.24 2.88
C LYS A 12 11.25 -17.78 2.05
N THR A 13 11.10 -16.69 1.31
CA THR A 13 12.21 -16.11 0.55
C THR A 13 13.30 -15.57 1.49
N GLY A 14 12.93 -14.84 2.53
CA GLY A 14 13.87 -14.31 3.52
C GLY A 14 14.67 -15.41 4.22
N LYS A 15 14.04 -16.54 4.53
CA LYS A 15 14.73 -17.71 5.10
C LYS A 15 15.84 -18.23 4.19
N LYS A 16 15.66 -18.26 2.89
CA LYS A 16 16.71 -18.67 1.93
C LYS A 16 17.93 -17.72 1.99
N PHE A 17 17.69 -16.42 2.20
CA PHE A 17 18.78 -15.45 2.35
C PHE A 17 19.60 -15.70 3.61
N SER A 18 18.94 -15.90 4.76
CA SER A 18 19.63 -16.16 6.03
C SER A 18 20.38 -17.50 6.00
N GLU A 19 19.78 -18.54 5.44
CA GLU A 19 20.43 -19.84 5.27
C GLU A 19 21.69 -19.72 4.41
N ARG A 20 21.60 -19.09 3.23
CA ARG A 20 22.73 -18.91 2.34
C ARG A 20 23.84 -18.04 2.94
N ARG A 21 23.49 -16.95 3.64
CA ARG A 21 24.47 -16.14 4.37
C ARG A 21 25.22 -16.96 5.42
N ASN A 22 24.51 -17.78 6.19
CA ASN A 22 25.12 -18.64 7.21
C ASN A 22 26.00 -19.73 6.58
N GLU A 23 25.59 -20.33 5.47
CA GLU A 23 26.39 -21.33 4.74
C GLU A 23 27.76 -20.78 4.31
N ILE A 24 27.82 -19.54 3.87
CA ILE A 24 29.07 -18.90 3.46
C ILE A 24 29.82 -18.22 4.62
N GLY A 25 29.31 -18.38 5.86
CA GLY A 25 29.99 -17.95 7.08
C GLY A 25 29.96 -16.44 7.37
N TYR A 26 29.06 -15.67 6.76
CA TYR A 26 28.98 -14.23 6.99
C TYR A 26 27.98 -13.87 8.10
N THR A 27 28.39 -12.96 8.97
CA THR A 27 27.49 -12.29 9.93
C THR A 27 26.70 -11.18 9.24
N ILE A 28 25.57 -10.77 9.82
CA ILE A 28 24.80 -9.62 9.34
C ILE A 28 25.65 -8.35 9.29
N ASP A 29 26.45 -8.11 10.33
CA ASP A 29 27.33 -6.94 10.40
C ASP A 29 28.35 -6.95 9.26
N LYS A 30 28.95 -8.12 8.98
CA LYS A 30 29.91 -8.25 7.88
C LYS A 30 29.29 -8.00 6.52
N VAL A 31 28.09 -8.50 6.28
CA VAL A 31 27.33 -8.22 5.04
C VAL A 31 26.97 -6.73 4.95
N SER A 32 26.54 -6.12 6.05
CA SER A 32 26.27 -4.69 6.15
C SER A 32 27.45 -3.84 5.72
N GLU A 33 28.64 -4.15 6.22
CA GLU A 33 29.90 -3.49 5.86
C GLU A 33 30.23 -3.66 4.37
N ILE A 34 30.22 -4.90 3.86
CA ILE A 34 30.58 -5.20 2.47
C ILE A 34 29.61 -4.52 1.49
N LEU A 35 28.33 -4.55 1.81
CA LEU A 35 27.30 -4.01 0.92
C LEU A 35 27.05 -2.52 1.12
N PHE A 36 27.62 -1.88 2.15
CA PHE A 36 27.27 -0.51 2.55
C PHE A 36 25.75 -0.33 2.69
N VAL A 37 25.10 -1.27 3.39
CA VAL A 37 23.66 -1.30 3.64
C VAL A 37 23.41 -1.38 5.13
N ASN A 38 22.48 -0.58 5.64
CA ASN A 38 22.11 -0.67 7.05
C ASN A 38 21.67 -2.10 7.39
N LYS A 39 22.18 -2.63 8.50
CA LYS A 39 21.89 -3.99 8.97
C LYS A 39 20.42 -4.26 9.18
N ASP A 40 19.63 -3.24 9.55
CA ASP A 40 18.18 -3.39 9.72
C ASP A 40 17.48 -3.77 8.42
N TYR A 41 17.94 -3.27 7.27
CA TYR A 41 17.42 -3.66 5.96
C TYR A 41 17.78 -5.10 5.60
N ILE A 42 18.98 -5.57 5.97
CA ILE A 42 19.39 -6.97 5.77
C ILE A 42 18.50 -7.88 6.63
N VAL A 43 18.34 -7.54 7.91
CA VAL A 43 17.46 -8.28 8.84
C VAL A 43 16.01 -8.30 8.34
N ALA A 44 15.52 -7.17 7.83
CA ALA A 44 14.16 -7.06 7.28
C ALA A 44 13.95 -8.00 6.07
N ILE A 45 14.91 -8.07 5.16
CA ILE A 45 14.86 -8.99 4.01
C ILE A 45 14.85 -10.44 4.51
N GLU A 46 15.72 -10.80 5.44
CA GLU A 46 15.79 -12.17 5.99
C GLU A 46 14.53 -12.58 6.76
N LYS A 47 13.89 -11.64 7.46
CA LYS A 47 12.60 -11.85 8.13
C LYS A 47 11.40 -11.77 7.19
N GLY A 48 11.61 -11.36 5.93
CA GLY A 48 10.55 -11.15 4.96
C GLY A 48 9.58 -10.02 5.35
N ASN A 49 10.03 -9.08 6.17
CA ASN A 49 9.25 -7.92 6.61
C ASN A 49 9.78 -6.63 5.97
N TYR A 50 9.03 -6.11 5.04
CA TYR A 50 9.42 -4.95 4.23
C TYR A 50 8.86 -3.62 4.73
N SER A 51 8.22 -3.60 5.91
CA SER A 51 7.56 -2.41 6.47
C SER A 51 8.50 -1.25 6.78
N ILE A 52 9.80 -1.54 7.03
CA ILE A 52 10.80 -0.51 7.37
C ILE A 52 11.32 0.25 6.13
N PHE A 53 11.07 -0.27 4.92
CA PHE A 53 11.54 0.39 3.71
C PHE A 53 10.69 1.60 3.37
N PRO A 54 11.29 2.76 3.05
CA PRO A 54 10.56 3.98 2.74
C PRO A 54 9.74 3.88 1.46
N SER A 55 10.13 2.99 0.52
CA SER A 55 9.38 2.73 -0.71
C SER A 55 9.70 1.35 -1.28
N GLU A 56 8.84 0.90 -2.20
CA GLU A 56 9.03 -0.34 -2.97
C GLU A 56 10.36 -0.33 -3.74
N SER A 57 10.74 0.81 -4.32
CA SER A 57 11.97 0.95 -5.09
C SER A 57 13.21 0.74 -4.23
N PHE A 58 13.22 1.27 -3.01
CA PHE A 58 14.29 1.01 -2.04
C PHE A 58 14.36 -0.47 -1.66
N ALA A 59 13.22 -1.06 -1.33
CA ALA A 59 13.16 -2.48 -0.99
C ALA A 59 13.69 -3.38 -2.12
N LYS A 60 13.29 -3.12 -3.36
CA LYS A 60 13.76 -3.84 -4.55
C LYS A 60 15.27 -3.67 -4.78
N ALA A 61 15.79 -2.45 -4.61
CA ALA A 61 17.21 -2.17 -4.79
C ALA A 61 18.08 -2.94 -3.79
N TYR A 62 17.73 -2.90 -2.50
CA TYR A 62 18.47 -3.62 -1.46
C TYR A 62 18.30 -5.14 -1.57
N PHE A 63 17.11 -5.62 -1.88
CA PHE A 63 16.88 -7.04 -2.16
C PHE A 63 17.76 -7.53 -3.31
N LYS A 64 17.79 -6.81 -4.44
CA LYS A 64 18.63 -7.15 -5.59
C LYS A 64 20.13 -7.16 -5.23
N LYS A 65 20.56 -6.17 -4.47
CA LYS A 65 21.97 -6.06 -4.04
C LYS A 65 22.38 -7.25 -3.17
N TYR A 66 21.55 -7.60 -2.19
CA TYR A 66 21.82 -8.73 -1.30
C TYR A 66 21.69 -10.07 -2.01
N LYS A 67 20.68 -10.24 -2.86
CA LYS A 67 20.50 -11.43 -3.71
C LYS A 67 21.74 -11.72 -4.57
N ASN A 68 22.25 -10.69 -5.23
CA ASN A 68 23.43 -10.81 -6.08
C ASN A 68 24.69 -11.17 -5.27
N PHE A 69 24.89 -10.56 -4.11
CA PHE A 69 26.00 -10.87 -3.22
C PHE A 69 26.00 -12.34 -2.78
N LEU A 70 24.83 -12.88 -2.46
CA LEU A 70 24.68 -14.28 -2.05
C LEU A 70 24.64 -15.27 -3.22
N ASN A 71 24.64 -14.78 -4.45
CA ASN A 71 24.42 -15.56 -5.66
C ASN A 71 23.17 -16.45 -5.58
N LEU A 72 22.06 -15.84 -5.11
CA LEU A 72 20.77 -16.52 -4.97
C LEU A 72 19.89 -16.31 -6.19
N SER A 73 19.15 -17.36 -6.57
CA SER A 73 18.02 -17.23 -7.47
C SER A 73 16.74 -17.05 -6.65
N ALA A 74 16.30 -15.80 -6.53
CA ALA A 74 15.08 -15.44 -5.80
C ALA A 74 14.39 -14.25 -6.48
N GLU A 75 13.06 -14.25 -6.45
CA GLU A 75 12.25 -13.14 -6.94
C GLU A 75 11.81 -12.25 -5.79
N PHE A 76 11.66 -10.96 -6.08
CA PHE A 76 11.16 -9.99 -5.11
C PHE A 76 9.70 -10.30 -4.79
N PRO A 77 9.30 -10.43 -3.52
CA PRO A 77 7.93 -10.77 -3.16
C PRO A 77 6.94 -9.65 -3.50
N ASP A 78 5.80 -10.01 -4.06
CA ASP A 78 4.73 -9.07 -4.42
C ASP A 78 3.91 -8.65 -3.19
N LEU A 79 4.41 -7.65 -2.47
CA LEU A 79 3.80 -7.13 -1.24
C LEU A 79 3.18 -5.74 -1.42
N PHE A 80 3.75 -4.95 -2.32
CA PHE A 80 3.40 -3.55 -2.47
C PHE A 80 2.17 -3.33 -3.36
N ASN A 81 1.86 -4.26 -4.26
CA ASN A 81 0.68 -4.17 -5.13
C ASN A 81 -0.62 -4.29 -4.34
N GLN A 82 -0.67 -5.17 -3.33
CA GLN A 82 -1.84 -5.30 -2.46
C GLN A 82 -2.14 -4.01 -1.67
N HIS A 83 -1.11 -3.22 -1.35
CA HIS A 83 -1.26 -1.91 -0.71
C HIS A 83 -1.71 -0.83 -1.69
N LYS A 84 -1.30 -0.91 -2.95
CA LYS A 84 -1.74 0.01 -4.02
C LYS A 84 -3.23 -0.19 -4.32
N GLU A 85 -3.70 -1.42 -4.42
CA GLU A 85 -5.13 -1.71 -4.66
C GLU A 85 -6.02 -1.23 -3.51
N LYS A 86 -5.61 -1.44 -2.25
CA LYS A 86 -6.35 -0.94 -1.09
C LYS A 86 -6.41 0.58 -1.06
N LYS A 87 -5.32 1.27 -1.42
CA LYS A 87 -5.27 2.73 -1.50
C LYS A 87 -6.11 3.27 -2.65
N HIS A 88 -6.06 2.64 -3.83
CA HIS A 88 -6.91 3.00 -4.97
C HIS A 88 -8.39 2.80 -4.67
N LYS A 89 -8.76 1.69 -4.03
CA LYS A 89 -10.15 1.42 -3.65
C LYS A 89 -10.67 2.42 -2.60
N LYS A 90 -9.81 2.86 -1.67
CA LYS A 90 -10.18 3.90 -0.69
C LYS A 90 -10.41 5.25 -1.38
N ILE A 91 -9.50 5.67 -2.27
CA ILE A 91 -9.61 6.92 -3.02
C ILE A 91 -10.83 6.90 -3.95
N SER A 92 -11.08 5.80 -4.67
CA SER A 92 -12.26 5.68 -5.54
C SER A 92 -13.58 5.71 -4.76
N ASN A 93 -13.62 5.16 -3.55
CA ASN A 93 -14.80 5.24 -2.69
C ASN A 93 -15.03 6.67 -2.15
N GLU A 94 -13.97 7.39 -1.81
CA GLU A 94 -14.06 8.80 -1.39
C GLU A 94 -14.57 9.69 -2.55
N ILE A 95 -14.02 9.52 -3.76
CA ILE A 95 -14.47 10.25 -4.96
C ILE A 95 -15.92 9.88 -5.33
N ALA A 96 -16.31 8.61 -5.22
CA ALA A 96 -17.69 8.17 -5.48
C ALA A 96 -18.69 8.76 -4.47
N PHE A 97 -18.28 8.91 -3.22
CA PHE A 97 -19.10 9.55 -2.19
C PHE A 97 -19.29 11.05 -2.47
N GLU A 98 -18.24 11.76 -2.85
CA GLU A 98 -18.26 13.17 -3.18
C GLU A 98 -19.14 13.44 -4.40
N ASN A 99 -19.03 12.64 -5.45
CA ASN A 99 -19.88 12.73 -6.64
C ASN A 99 -21.37 12.45 -6.33
N ASN A 100 -21.66 11.51 -5.44
CA ASN A 100 -23.04 11.23 -5.00
C ASN A 100 -23.62 12.38 -4.16
N PHE A 101 -22.79 13.04 -3.38
CA PHE A 101 -23.21 14.17 -2.57
C PHE A 101 -23.58 15.38 -3.44
N ASP A 102 -22.78 15.68 -4.45
CA ASP A 102 -23.07 16.73 -5.44
C ASP A 102 -24.35 16.45 -6.24
N PHE A 103 -24.60 15.18 -6.59
CA PHE A 103 -25.83 14.78 -7.25
C PHE A 103 -27.07 14.98 -6.36
N ILE A 104 -26.98 14.66 -5.08
CA ILE A 104 -28.05 14.86 -4.09
C ILE A 104 -28.34 16.35 -3.90
N ILE A 105 -27.33 17.19 -3.75
CA ILE A 105 -27.50 18.64 -3.59
C ILE A 105 -28.16 19.25 -4.83
N LYS A 106 -27.72 18.85 -6.02
CA LYS A 106 -28.28 19.33 -7.29
C LYS A 106 -29.75 18.96 -7.44
N ASN A 107 -30.14 17.74 -7.04
CA ASN A 107 -31.53 17.29 -7.07
C ASN A 107 -32.38 17.92 -5.95
N THR A 108 -31.79 18.20 -4.79
CA THR A 108 -32.51 18.84 -3.68
C THR A 108 -32.98 20.24 -4.05
N ASN A 109 -32.20 21.00 -4.81
CA ASN A 109 -32.60 22.32 -5.30
C ASN A 109 -33.81 22.24 -6.24
N ILE A 110 -33.93 21.21 -7.07
CA ILE A 110 -35.08 20.98 -7.94
C ILE A 110 -36.31 20.63 -7.11
N ILE A 111 -36.18 19.83 -6.06
CA ILE A 111 -37.30 19.44 -5.18
C ILE A 111 -37.81 20.68 -4.42
N ILE A 112 -36.91 21.53 -3.92
CA ILE A 112 -37.29 22.79 -3.24
C ILE A 112 -38.05 23.72 -4.21
N ALA A 113 -37.55 23.87 -5.43
CA ALA A 113 -38.24 24.68 -6.46
C ALA A 113 -39.66 24.16 -6.79
N LEU A 114 -39.80 22.84 -6.92
CA LEU A 114 -41.11 22.20 -7.18
C LEU A 114 -42.07 22.40 -6.00
N THR A 115 -41.61 22.26 -4.76
CA THR A 115 -42.48 22.46 -3.58
C THR A 115 -42.93 23.91 -3.43
N LEU A 116 -42.09 24.89 -3.76
CA LEU A 116 -42.44 26.30 -3.78
C LEU A 116 -43.51 26.60 -4.84
N VAL A 117 -43.39 26.06 -6.06
CA VAL A 117 -44.35 26.25 -7.13
C VAL A 117 -45.73 25.66 -6.76
N ILE A 118 -45.72 24.46 -6.18
CA ILE A 118 -46.96 23.81 -5.71
C ILE A 118 -47.62 24.62 -4.58
N GLY A 119 -46.85 25.10 -3.62
CA GLY A 119 -47.32 25.94 -2.49
C GLY A 119 -47.98 27.24 -2.97
N ILE A 120 -47.36 27.92 -3.94
CA ILE A 120 -47.93 29.12 -4.57
C ILE A 120 -49.22 28.81 -5.33
N GLY A 121 -49.24 27.71 -6.08
CA GLY A 121 -50.44 27.27 -6.79
C GLY A 121 -51.63 26.98 -5.87
N ILE A 122 -51.38 26.31 -4.75
CA ILE A 122 -52.44 26.04 -3.73
C ILE A 122 -52.90 27.34 -3.10
N TYR A 123 -52.00 28.27 -2.79
CA TYR A 123 -52.39 29.57 -2.23
C TYR A 123 -53.34 30.34 -3.15
N TYR A 124 -53.06 30.42 -4.45
CA TYR A 124 -53.90 31.10 -5.42
C TYR A 124 -55.24 30.36 -5.68
N PHE A 125 -55.28 29.04 -5.50
CA PHE A 125 -56.50 28.25 -5.68
C PHE A 125 -57.46 28.42 -4.49
N LEU A 126 -56.94 28.62 -3.28
CA LEU A 126 -57.69 28.77 -2.05
C LEU A 126 -58.05 30.25 -1.72
N SER A 127 -57.46 31.20 -2.40
CA SER A 127 -57.72 32.63 -2.27
C SER A 127 -58.74 33.14 -3.26
#